data_141ae61c5942d19df52ea1e3171b0611
#
_entry.id   141ae61c5942d19df52ea1e3171b0611
#
_cell.length_a   1.000
_cell.length_b   1.000
_cell.length_c   1.000
_cell.angle_alpha   90.00
_cell.angle_beta   90.00
_cell.angle_gamma   90.00
#
_symmetry.space_group_name_H-M   'P 1'
#
loop_
_entity.id
_entity.type
_entity.pdbx_description
1 polymer ?
#
loop_
_entity_poly.entity_id
_entity_poly.type
_entity_poly.pdbx_seq_one_letter_code
_entity_poly.pdbx_strand_id
1 'polypeptide(L)'
;AERKPVTKLAPTDKELVDLVFATKLVKHSKSNAIVLSKDGQLIASGVGQTSRVDALQQAIAKARHFGFDLHGAVLSSDAFFPFDDCVTLAAEAGITAIAQPGGSVRDADSIAAADRLGVAMVMTGVRHFKH
;
A
#
# COMPACT_ATOMS: atom_id res chain seq x y z
N ALA A 1 -4.27 -7.71 -15.54
CA ALA A 1 -2.87 -7.36 -15.49
C ALA A 1 -2.16 -8.14 -14.42
N GLU A 2 -0.96 -8.52 -14.75
CA GLU A 2 -0.21 -9.28 -13.83
C GLU A 2 0.36 -8.45 -12.74
N ARG A 3 0.40 -8.99 -11.54
CA ARG A 3 0.95 -8.28 -10.42
C ARG A 3 2.15 -9.02 -9.94
N LYS A 4 3.25 -8.83 -10.63
CA LYS A 4 4.47 -9.50 -10.27
C LYS A 4 5.10 -8.82 -9.07
N PRO A 5 5.61 -9.61 -8.12
CA PRO A 5 6.32 -9.00 -7.00
C PRO A 5 7.64 -8.43 -7.46
N VAL A 6 8.02 -7.31 -6.89
CA VAL A 6 9.33 -6.70 -7.13
C VAL A 6 10.27 -6.92 -5.97
N THR A 7 9.77 -7.49 -4.87
CA THR A 7 10.56 -7.83 -3.68
C THR A 7 10.91 -9.31 -3.70
N LYS A 8 11.84 -9.70 -2.85
CA LYS A 8 12.21 -11.11 -2.72
C LYS A 8 11.07 -11.94 -2.19
N LEU A 9 10.28 -11.37 -1.29
CA LEU A 9 9.12 -12.05 -0.74
C LEU A 9 7.92 -11.74 -1.62
N ALA A 10 7.20 -12.79 -2.03
CA ALA A 10 5.99 -12.62 -2.83
C ALA A 10 4.78 -12.56 -1.91
N PRO A 11 3.72 -11.82 -2.28
CA PRO A 11 2.49 -11.84 -1.50
C PRO A 11 1.88 -13.24 -1.50
N THR A 12 1.23 -13.58 -0.40
CA THR A 12 0.45 -14.81 -0.34
C THR A 12 -0.81 -14.66 -1.18
N ASP A 13 -1.49 -15.77 -1.47
CA ASP A 13 -2.74 -15.72 -2.22
C ASP A 13 -3.77 -14.84 -1.52
N LYS A 14 -3.85 -14.94 -0.20
CA LYS A 14 -4.76 -14.12 0.58
C LYS A 14 -4.40 -12.65 0.48
N GLU A 15 -3.13 -12.33 0.57
CA GLU A 15 -2.69 -10.95 0.42
C GLU A 15 -2.99 -10.42 -0.98
N LEU A 16 -2.84 -11.24 -2.01
CA LEU A 16 -3.15 -10.82 -3.37
C LEU A 16 -4.63 -10.48 -3.54
N VAL A 17 -5.52 -11.28 -2.96
CA VAL A 17 -6.95 -10.98 -2.99
C VAL A 17 -7.22 -9.63 -2.33
N ASP A 18 -6.62 -9.40 -1.17
CA ASP A 18 -6.80 -8.15 -0.44
C ASP A 18 -6.18 -6.97 -1.19
N LEU A 19 -5.05 -7.17 -1.86
CA LEU A 19 -4.42 -6.12 -2.66
C LEU A 19 -5.28 -5.74 -3.86
N VAL A 20 -5.88 -6.72 -4.52
CA VAL A 20 -6.78 -6.44 -5.65
C VAL A 20 -7.98 -5.63 -5.17
N PHE A 21 -8.57 -6.02 -4.07
CA PHE A 21 -9.70 -5.32 -3.49
C PHE A 21 -9.32 -3.88 -3.12
N ALA A 22 -8.21 -3.71 -2.42
CA ALA A 22 -7.74 -2.39 -2.00
C ALA A 22 -7.40 -1.50 -3.20
N THR A 23 -6.81 -2.08 -4.24
CA THR A 23 -6.46 -1.34 -5.46
C THR A 23 -7.71 -0.82 -6.16
N LYS A 24 -8.77 -1.62 -6.20
CA LYS A 24 -10.02 -1.16 -6.79
C LYS A 24 -10.60 0.00 -6.01
N LEU A 25 -10.53 -0.06 -4.70
CA LEU A 25 -11.03 1.03 -3.87
C LEU A 25 -10.23 2.31 -4.05
N VAL A 26 -8.91 2.19 -4.10
CA VAL A 26 -8.06 3.36 -4.19
C VAL A 26 -8.22 4.08 -5.54
N LYS A 27 -8.55 3.34 -6.59
CA LYS A 27 -8.77 3.96 -7.89
C LYS A 27 -9.94 4.93 -7.91
N HIS A 28 -10.89 4.72 -7.02
CA HIS A 28 -12.08 5.57 -6.99
C HIS A 28 -12.01 6.62 -5.89
N SER A 29 -10.84 6.74 -5.24
CA SER A 29 -10.68 7.70 -4.15
C SER A 29 -9.96 8.94 -4.64
N LYS A 30 -10.15 10.03 -3.90
CA LYS A 30 -9.42 11.25 -4.20
C LYS A 30 -7.97 11.11 -3.83
N SER A 31 -7.09 11.58 -4.69
CA SER A 31 -5.66 11.64 -4.38
C SER A 31 -5.39 12.61 -3.24
N ASN A 32 -4.39 12.46 -2.44
CA ASN A 32 -3.58 11.27 -2.33
C ASN A 32 -4.35 10.23 -1.54
N ALA A 33 -4.39 9.01 -2.00
CA ALA A 33 -5.22 8.00 -1.38
C ALA A 33 -4.43 6.75 -1.03
N ILE A 34 -4.67 6.25 0.17
CA ILE A 34 -4.12 4.99 0.66
C ILE A 34 -5.29 4.19 1.24
N VAL A 35 -5.36 2.92 0.91
CA VAL A 35 -6.38 2.01 1.43
C VAL A 35 -5.70 0.86 2.14
N LEU A 36 -6.14 0.57 3.36
CA LEU A 36 -5.71 -0.60 4.14
C LEU A 36 -6.84 -1.61 4.14
N SER A 37 -6.52 -2.85 3.83
CA SER A 37 -7.51 -3.91 3.71
C SER A 37 -6.99 -5.19 4.34
N LYS A 38 -7.90 -6.04 4.82
CA LYS A 38 -7.57 -7.33 5.40
C LYS A 38 -8.80 -8.21 5.37
N ASP A 39 -8.62 -9.46 4.99
CA ASP A 39 -9.70 -10.46 4.98
C ASP A 39 -10.89 -10.03 4.10
N GLY A 40 -10.60 -9.38 3.00
CA GLY A 40 -11.64 -8.94 2.07
C GLY A 40 -12.44 -7.74 2.54
N GLN A 41 -11.94 -7.01 3.55
CA GLN A 41 -12.65 -5.87 4.09
C GLN A 41 -11.78 -4.62 4.07
N LEU A 42 -12.41 -3.49 3.81
CA LEU A 42 -11.76 -2.20 4.00
C LEU A 42 -11.60 -1.96 5.49
N ILE A 43 -10.37 -1.77 5.93
CA ILE A 43 -10.11 -1.44 7.33
C ILE A 43 -10.12 0.07 7.53
N ALA A 44 -9.37 0.78 6.71
CA ALA A 44 -9.27 2.23 6.83
C ALA A 44 -8.74 2.82 5.54
N SER A 45 -8.97 4.10 5.35
CA SER A 45 -8.41 4.82 4.22
C SER A 45 -7.98 6.21 4.64
N GLY A 46 -7.00 6.74 3.95
CA GLY A 46 -6.61 8.14 4.03
C GLY A 46 -6.72 8.73 2.65
N VAL A 47 -7.57 9.73 2.48
CA VAL A 47 -7.83 10.30 1.16
C VAL A 47 -7.80 11.82 1.22
N GLY A 48 -7.51 12.42 0.08
CA GLY A 48 -7.51 13.88 -0.02
C GLY A 48 -6.41 14.57 0.78
N GLN A 49 -5.34 13.84 1.09
CA GLN A 49 -4.26 14.39 1.89
C GLN A 49 -3.20 15.03 1.02
N THR A 50 -2.41 15.92 1.62
CA THR A 50 -1.37 16.64 0.88
C THR A 50 -0.17 15.76 0.55
N SER A 51 0.04 14.69 1.30
CA SER A 51 1.15 13.80 1.03
C SER A 51 0.76 12.35 1.27
N ARG A 52 1.56 11.44 0.72
CA ARG A 52 1.36 10.00 0.90
C ARG A 52 1.56 9.61 2.36
N VAL A 53 2.55 10.21 3.02
CA VAL A 53 2.80 9.95 4.43
C VAL A 53 1.60 10.35 5.28
N ASP A 54 1.02 11.53 4.99
CA ASP A 54 -0.16 11.98 5.72
C ASP A 54 -1.33 11.04 5.52
N ALA A 55 -1.55 10.59 4.29
CA ALA A 55 -2.64 9.66 3.98
C ALA A 55 -2.45 8.34 4.74
N LEU A 56 -1.22 7.83 4.76
CA LEU A 56 -0.91 6.60 5.46
C LEU A 56 -1.09 6.76 6.98
N GLN A 57 -0.58 7.84 7.53
CA GLN A 57 -0.72 8.09 8.96
C GLN A 57 -2.18 8.22 9.36
N GLN A 58 -2.99 8.87 8.54
CA GLN A 58 -4.41 9.00 8.79
C GLN A 58 -5.09 7.63 8.78
N ALA A 59 -4.77 6.79 7.79
CA ALA A 59 -5.36 5.46 7.71
C ALA A 59 -4.99 4.60 8.91
N ILE A 60 -3.72 4.62 9.31
CA ILE A 60 -3.26 3.86 10.47
C ILE A 60 -3.93 4.34 11.74
N ALA A 61 -4.02 5.66 11.92
CA ALA A 61 -4.64 6.23 13.12
C ALA A 61 -6.12 5.84 13.21
N LYS A 62 -6.84 5.88 12.08
CA LYS A 62 -8.24 5.47 12.05
C LYS A 62 -8.39 4.00 12.43
N ALA A 63 -7.55 3.14 11.87
CA ALA A 63 -7.62 1.71 12.15
C ALA A 63 -7.41 1.45 13.64
N ARG A 64 -6.42 2.10 14.22
CA ARG A 64 -6.12 1.93 15.64
C ARG A 64 -7.23 2.48 16.53
N HIS A 65 -7.79 3.61 16.13
CA HIS A 65 -8.88 4.23 16.90
C HIS A 65 -10.08 3.29 17.00
N PHE A 66 -10.37 2.55 15.94
CA PHE A 66 -11.50 1.63 15.93
C PHE A 66 -11.12 0.21 16.34
N GLY A 67 -9.91 0.02 16.83
CA GLY A 67 -9.49 -1.27 17.39
C GLY A 67 -9.15 -2.35 16.40
N PHE A 68 -8.89 -2.00 15.13
CA PHE A 68 -8.50 -2.99 14.14
C PHE A 68 -7.05 -3.40 14.34
N ASP A 69 -6.81 -4.71 14.20
CA ASP A 69 -5.45 -5.24 14.20
C ASP A 69 -4.90 -5.17 12.78
N LEU A 70 -3.85 -4.42 12.59
CA LEU A 70 -3.25 -4.24 11.27
C LEU A 70 -2.24 -5.31 10.89
N HIS A 71 -1.94 -6.26 11.78
CA HIS A 71 -1.02 -7.33 11.44
C HIS A 71 -1.58 -8.17 10.31
N GLY A 72 -0.82 -8.31 9.25
CA GLY A 72 -1.25 -9.05 8.07
C GLY A 72 -2.14 -8.26 7.12
N ALA A 73 -2.41 -7.00 7.42
CA ALA A 73 -3.15 -6.14 6.50
C ALA A 73 -2.29 -5.80 5.29
N VAL A 74 -2.94 -5.39 4.22
CA VAL A 74 -2.28 -4.94 3.00
C VAL A 74 -2.59 -3.47 2.75
N LEU A 75 -1.73 -2.84 1.96
CA LEU A 75 -1.84 -1.43 1.61
C LEU A 75 -1.85 -1.27 0.11
N SER A 76 -2.76 -0.44 -0.40
CA SER A 76 -2.70 -0.02 -1.79
C SER A 76 -2.66 1.49 -1.87
N SER A 77 -1.84 2.02 -2.75
CA SER A 77 -1.66 3.46 -2.95
C SER A 77 -2.04 3.83 -4.37
N ASP A 78 -2.64 5.00 -4.54
CA ASP A 78 -3.03 5.51 -5.86
C ASP A 78 -1.85 6.05 -6.66
N ALA A 79 -0.70 6.26 -6.02
CA ALA A 79 0.47 6.77 -6.72
C ALA A 79 1.73 6.22 -6.06
N PHE A 80 2.87 6.39 -6.75
CA PHE A 80 4.13 5.83 -6.25
C PHE A 80 4.54 6.52 -4.96
N PHE A 81 5.36 5.82 -4.19
CA PHE A 81 5.96 6.37 -2.99
C PHE A 81 7.19 7.18 -3.38
N PRO A 82 7.24 8.46 -3.04
CA PRO A 82 8.40 9.27 -3.42
C PRO A 82 9.66 8.90 -2.62
N PHE A 83 9.48 8.34 -1.42
CA PHE A 83 10.59 7.96 -0.54
C PHE A 83 10.23 6.65 0.14
N ASP A 84 11.17 6.10 0.90
CA ASP A 84 10.96 4.82 1.57
C ASP A 84 10.24 4.92 2.92
N ASP A 85 9.92 6.13 3.37
CA ASP A 85 9.28 6.35 4.66
C ASP A 85 7.90 5.69 4.76
N CYS A 86 7.14 5.66 3.67
CA CYS A 86 5.85 4.99 3.67
C CYS A 86 5.99 3.49 3.91
N VAL A 87 7.01 2.87 3.32
CA VAL A 87 7.25 1.44 3.52
C VAL A 87 7.60 1.16 4.98
N THR A 88 8.44 2.01 5.56
CA THR A 88 8.84 1.87 6.96
C THR A 88 7.64 2.00 7.89
N LEU A 89 6.83 3.04 7.68
CA LEU A 89 5.63 3.25 8.49
C LEU A 89 4.65 2.08 8.37
N ALA A 90 4.45 1.59 7.16
CA ALA A 90 3.55 0.48 6.92
C ALA A 90 4.03 -0.78 7.65
N ALA A 91 5.32 -1.08 7.53
CA ALA A 91 5.89 -2.26 8.18
C ALA A 91 5.76 -2.16 9.70
N GLU A 92 6.00 -0.99 10.25
CA GLU A 92 5.89 -0.78 11.70
C GLU A 92 4.46 -0.97 12.19
N ALA A 93 3.49 -0.69 11.35
CA ALA A 93 2.09 -0.87 11.69
C ALA A 93 1.61 -2.32 11.56
N GLY A 94 2.39 -3.18 10.93
CA GLY A 94 2.04 -4.58 10.75
C GLY A 94 1.64 -4.96 9.34
N ILE A 95 1.69 -4.03 8.39
CA ILE A 95 1.36 -4.27 6.99
C ILE A 95 2.38 -5.25 6.40
N THR A 96 1.90 -6.25 5.69
CA THR A 96 2.77 -7.30 5.16
C THR A 96 2.87 -7.31 3.65
N ALA A 97 2.01 -6.58 2.96
CA ALA A 97 2.09 -6.49 1.50
C ALA A 97 1.58 -5.13 1.02
N ILE A 98 2.19 -4.63 -0.04
CA ILE A 98 1.91 -3.30 -0.59
C ILE A 98 1.75 -3.40 -2.10
N ALA A 99 0.76 -2.67 -2.63
CA ALA A 99 0.62 -2.44 -4.07
C ALA A 99 0.73 -0.95 -4.35
N GLN A 100 1.57 -0.58 -5.28
CA GLN A 100 1.72 0.80 -5.72
C GLN A 100 2.05 0.83 -7.21
N PRO A 101 1.79 1.95 -7.90
CA PRO A 101 2.06 2.00 -9.34
C PRO A 101 3.53 1.92 -9.72
N GLY A 102 4.41 2.48 -8.88
CA GLY A 102 5.81 2.64 -9.25
C GLY A 102 6.02 3.84 -10.16
N GLY A 103 7.23 4.01 -10.63
CA GLY A 103 7.56 5.10 -11.54
C GLY A 103 8.33 6.23 -10.89
N SER A 104 8.68 6.10 -9.62
CA SER A 104 9.53 7.07 -8.95
C SER A 104 10.99 6.75 -9.21
N VAL A 105 11.83 7.78 -9.26
CA VAL A 105 13.27 7.56 -9.30
C VAL A 105 13.76 6.87 -8.02
N ARG A 106 12.91 6.84 -7.00
CA ARG A 106 13.24 6.21 -5.72
C ARG A 106 12.60 4.84 -5.54
N ASP A 107 12.11 4.23 -6.62
CA ASP A 107 11.51 2.90 -6.51
C ASP A 107 12.47 1.89 -5.90
N ALA A 108 13.76 1.97 -6.27
CA ALA A 108 14.75 1.05 -5.73
C ALA A 108 14.88 1.18 -4.22
N ASP A 109 14.76 2.40 -3.68
CA ASP A 109 14.83 2.62 -2.24
C ASP A 109 13.63 1.99 -1.53
N SER A 110 12.44 2.13 -2.10
CA SER A 110 11.24 1.53 -1.54
C SER A 110 11.30 0.00 -1.57
N ILE A 111 11.78 -0.56 -2.67
CA ILE A 111 11.93 -2.01 -2.80
C ILE A 111 12.94 -2.52 -1.78
N ALA A 112 14.08 -1.82 -1.64
CA ALA A 112 15.11 -2.23 -0.68
C ALA A 112 14.57 -2.19 0.76
N ALA A 113 13.80 -1.17 1.09
CA ALA A 113 13.19 -1.07 2.43
C ALA A 113 12.21 -2.20 2.65
N ALA A 114 11.38 -2.51 1.65
CA ALA A 114 10.43 -3.61 1.75
C ALA A 114 11.14 -4.95 1.95
N ASP A 115 12.21 -5.19 1.20
CA ASP A 115 13.01 -6.42 1.36
C ASP A 115 13.59 -6.51 2.76
N ARG A 116 14.15 -5.41 3.26
CA ARG A 116 14.77 -5.39 4.57
C ARG A 116 13.76 -5.64 5.69
N LEU A 117 12.54 -5.13 5.51
CA LEU A 117 11.52 -5.19 6.54
C LEU A 117 10.56 -6.38 6.37
N GLY A 118 10.77 -7.21 5.37
CA GLY A 118 9.95 -8.39 5.18
C GLY A 118 8.56 -8.12 4.62
N VAL A 119 8.41 -7.05 3.84
CA VAL A 119 7.14 -6.68 3.24
C VAL A 119 7.17 -7.06 1.77
N ALA A 120 6.14 -7.75 1.29
CA ALA A 120 6.01 -8.05 -0.14
C ALA A 120 5.51 -6.83 -0.87
N MET A 121 5.98 -6.59 -2.08
CA MET A 121 5.55 -5.44 -2.86
C MET A 121 5.30 -5.84 -4.30
N VAL A 122 4.19 -5.34 -4.84
CA VAL A 122 3.92 -5.47 -6.27
C VAL A 122 3.77 -4.06 -6.84
N MET A 123 4.25 -3.90 -8.06
CA MET A 123 4.03 -2.66 -8.80
C MET A 123 2.89 -2.92 -9.76
N THR A 124 1.87 -2.10 -9.69
CA THR A 124 0.76 -2.26 -10.62
C THR A 124 1.18 -1.87 -12.03
N GLY A 125 2.21 -1.02 -12.12
CA GLY A 125 2.86 -0.75 -13.39
C GLY A 125 2.06 0.07 -14.36
N VAL A 126 0.83 0.33 -14.03
CA VAL A 126 0.03 1.05 -14.97
C VAL A 126 -0.10 2.44 -14.49
N ARG A 127 0.39 3.33 -15.27
CA ARG A 127 0.15 4.63 -15.00
C ARG A 127 -1.17 4.86 -15.43
N HIS A 128 -2.05 5.08 -14.62
CA HIS A 128 -3.42 5.25 -14.99
C HIS A 128 -3.68 6.66 -15.22
N PHE A 129 -2.76 7.25 -15.86
CA PHE A 129 -3.06 8.51 -16.11
C PHE A 129 -3.85 8.62 -17.22
N LYS A 130 -4.22 7.86 -17.83
CA LYS A 130 -4.93 8.04 -18.79
C LYS A 130 -5.92 8.46 -18.61
N HIS A 131 -6.21 8.78 -18.66
CA HIS A 131 -6.98 9.09 -18.70
C HIS A 131 -7.54 9.60 -19.09
#